data_0884e09baf32925ff0201cac1b0dd02c
#
_entry.id   0884e09baf32925ff0201cac1b0dd02c
#
_cell.length_a   1.000
_cell.length_b   1.000
_cell.length_c   1.000
_cell.angle_alpha   90.00
_cell.angle_beta   90.00
_cell.angle_gamma   90.00
#
_symmetry.space_group_name_H-M   'P 1'
#
loop_
_entity.id
_entity.type
_entity.pdbx_description
1 polymer ?
#
loop_
_entity_poly.entity_id
_entity_poly.type
_entity_poly.pdbx_seq_one_letter_code
_entity_poly.pdbx_strand_id
1 'polypeptide(L)'
;MSESTGKKTLSPARRRWLGTAGALLAGVTGVAGVASRSAFGAAAGKAAGVVRVAMLVQLKGPNLAVDQQIAAHLGDRGYAVTLIEQDAPVTAAAEADLVLISSTVSAKAVRPDWRYLAKPLLTWENDFLDDLAMTGKRHDVDFGETEKERYLWIVNAPHPIAAGLPAGTTDVYRKQAPMSWGKPGLGAATIATVYGQPDKAALFAYERGATMDYESLAPARRVMCFLDNDTFPNLSAAGIALFDAAVDWAAGRR
;
A
#
# COMPACT_ATOMS: atom_id res chain seq x y z
N MET A 1 21.42 -8.59 60.57
CA MET A 1 20.61 -9.79 60.79
C MET A 1 19.98 -10.06 59.46
N SER A 2 20.67 -10.90 58.75
CA SER A 2 20.42 -12.32 58.40
C SER A 2 19.49 -12.39 57.22
N GLU A 3 20.05 -12.57 56.00
CA GLU A 3 20.26 -13.80 55.20
C GLU A 3 18.95 -14.47 54.75
N SER A 4 18.76 -14.67 53.45
CA SER A 4 18.96 -15.99 52.91
C SER A 4 18.80 -16.02 51.34
N THR A 5 19.81 -16.54 50.79
CA THR A 5 20.12 -17.03 49.43
C THR A 5 19.14 -18.13 48.98
N GLY A 6 18.86 -18.18 47.66
CA GLY A 6 18.16 -19.29 47.03
C GLY A 6 18.40 -19.39 45.53
N LYS A 7 19.62 -19.80 45.10
CA LYS A 7 19.91 -20.32 43.77
C LYS A 7 19.22 -21.65 43.52
N LYS A 8 18.48 -21.81 42.44
CA LYS A 8 18.21 -23.14 41.86
C LYS A 8 18.56 -23.15 40.35
N THR A 9 19.66 -23.84 40.09
CA THR A 9 20.10 -24.38 38.82
C THR A 9 19.23 -25.57 38.41
N LEU A 10 18.81 -25.65 37.17
CA LEU A 10 18.35 -26.92 36.56
C LEU A 10 19.02 -27.15 35.23
N SER A 11 19.59 -28.36 35.14
CA SER A 11 20.42 -28.95 34.15
C SER A 11 19.67 -29.47 32.91
N PRO A 12 20.36 -29.73 31.77
CA PRO A 12 19.75 -30.05 30.48
C PRO A 12 19.54 -31.54 30.24
N ALA A 13 18.43 -31.92 29.62
CA ALA A 13 18.22 -33.30 29.17
C ALA A 13 18.41 -33.39 27.64
N ARG A 14 19.56 -34.00 27.26
CA ARG A 14 19.84 -34.52 25.90
C ARG A 14 19.04 -35.81 25.73
N ARG A 15 18.31 -35.96 24.63
CA ARG A 15 17.93 -37.27 24.11
C ARG A 15 18.51 -37.45 22.70
N ARG A 16 19.50 -38.35 22.66
CA ARG A 16 20.02 -39.02 21.45
C ARG A 16 19.01 -40.12 21.06
N TRP A 17 18.74 -40.24 19.79
CA TRP A 17 18.28 -41.49 19.20
C TRP A 17 19.27 -41.93 18.13
N LEU A 18 19.86 -43.10 18.39
CA LEU A 18 20.75 -43.87 17.51
C LEU A 18 19.87 -44.75 16.59
N GLY A 19 20.42 -44.95 15.42
CA GLY A 19 19.89 -45.60 14.27
C GLY A 19 19.69 -47.13 14.38
N THR A 20 19.18 -47.65 13.28
CA THR A 20 19.56 -49.00 12.79
C THR A 20 19.35 -49.05 11.27
N ALA A 21 20.44 -49.48 10.61
CA ALA A 21 20.46 -49.81 9.20
C ALA A 21 19.90 -51.22 9.01
N GLY A 22 19.23 -51.49 7.92
CA GLY A 22 18.85 -52.83 7.48
C GLY A 22 18.71 -52.84 5.96
N ALA A 23 19.72 -53.37 5.29
CA ALA A 23 19.69 -53.71 3.87
C ALA A 23 19.19 -55.15 3.68
N LEU A 24 18.43 -55.38 2.57
CA LEU A 24 18.44 -56.66 1.81
C LEU A 24 17.47 -56.57 0.59
N LEU A 25 18.04 -56.48 -0.56
CA LEU A 25 18.07 -57.38 -1.75
C LEU A 25 16.78 -57.79 -2.49
N ALA A 26 16.73 -57.29 -3.72
CA ALA A 26 16.43 -57.98 -4.99
C ALA A 26 15.02 -58.59 -5.24
N GLY A 27 14.40 -58.10 -6.30
CA GLY A 27 13.26 -58.69 -7.01
C GLY A 27 12.95 -57.92 -8.27
N VAL A 28 13.54 -58.35 -9.41
CA VAL A 28 13.24 -57.81 -10.74
C VAL A 28 11.95 -58.49 -11.22
N THR A 29 10.90 -57.73 -11.49
CA THR A 29 9.84 -58.11 -12.46
C THR A 29 9.32 -56.82 -13.11
N GLY A 30 9.49 -56.76 -14.44
CA GLY A 30 9.05 -55.68 -15.25
C GLY A 30 7.51 -55.59 -15.35
N VAL A 31 6.98 -54.41 -15.18
CA VAL A 31 5.64 -54.05 -15.64
C VAL A 31 5.74 -52.68 -16.31
N ALA A 32 5.29 -52.66 -17.56
CA ALA A 32 5.22 -51.45 -18.38
C ALA A 32 4.49 -50.32 -17.64
N GLY A 33 5.22 -49.35 -17.13
CA GLY A 33 4.69 -48.15 -16.50
C GLY A 33 4.16 -47.19 -17.58
N VAL A 34 2.85 -47.02 -17.65
CA VAL A 34 2.20 -45.92 -18.36
C VAL A 34 2.72 -44.62 -17.71
N ALA A 35 3.52 -43.86 -18.45
CA ALA A 35 3.97 -42.54 -18.05
C ALA A 35 2.78 -41.60 -18.02
N SER A 36 2.16 -41.44 -16.87
CA SER A 36 1.23 -40.33 -16.61
C SER A 36 2.03 -39.01 -16.69
N ARG A 37 2.02 -38.37 -17.84
CA ARG A 37 2.40 -37.00 -18.01
C ARG A 37 1.43 -36.15 -17.18
N SER A 38 1.79 -35.83 -15.95
CA SER A 38 1.14 -34.75 -15.23
C SER A 38 1.37 -33.48 -16.05
N ALA A 39 0.36 -33.09 -16.81
CA ALA A 39 0.29 -31.79 -17.42
C ALA A 39 0.19 -30.78 -16.26
N PHE A 40 1.32 -30.24 -15.81
CA PHE A 40 1.32 -28.98 -15.13
C PHE A 40 0.74 -27.98 -16.13
N GLY A 41 -0.57 -27.72 -15.99
CA GLY A 41 -1.22 -26.62 -16.68
C GLY A 41 -0.50 -25.35 -16.27
N ALA A 42 0.38 -24.87 -17.13
CA ALA A 42 0.83 -23.49 -17.07
C ALA A 42 -0.46 -22.66 -17.10
N ALA A 43 -0.83 -22.07 -15.97
CA ALA A 43 -1.84 -21.02 -15.94
C ALA A 43 -1.35 -20.00 -16.97
N ALA A 44 -2.05 -19.94 -18.09
CA ALA A 44 -1.80 -18.92 -19.11
C ALA A 44 -1.93 -17.58 -18.39
N GLY A 45 -0.80 -16.95 -18.11
CA GLY A 45 -0.76 -15.60 -17.59
C GLY A 45 -1.58 -14.76 -18.55
N LYS A 46 -2.72 -14.24 -18.09
CA LYS A 46 -3.51 -13.26 -18.81
C LYS A 46 -2.52 -12.19 -19.25
N ALA A 47 -2.34 -11.99 -20.55
CA ALA A 47 -1.49 -10.91 -21.06
C ALA A 47 -1.88 -9.66 -20.27
N ALA A 48 -0.93 -9.06 -19.58
CA ALA A 48 -1.19 -7.90 -18.72
C ALA A 48 -1.69 -6.78 -19.63
N GLY A 49 -3.01 -6.64 -19.72
CA GLY A 49 -3.64 -5.53 -20.42
C GLY A 49 -3.19 -4.21 -19.79
N VAL A 50 -3.25 -3.13 -20.55
CA VAL A 50 -2.97 -1.78 -20.03
C VAL A 50 -3.92 -1.52 -18.87
N VAL A 51 -3.38 -1.18 -17.69
CA VAL A 51 -4.20 -0.81 -16.51
C VAL A 51 -4.81 0.56 -16.75
N ARG A 52 -6.13 0.62 -16.71
CA ARG A 52 -6.91 1.85 -16.89
C ARG A 52 -7.09 2.53 -15.55
N VAL A 53 -6.75 3.80 -15.48
CA VAL A 53 -6.83 4.61 -14.27
C VAL A 53 -7.82 5.75 -14.47
N ALA A 54 -8.79 5.86 -13.59
CA ALA A 54 -9.60 7.06 -13.46
C ALA A 54 -9.01 7.92 -12.34
N MET A 55 -8.63 9.17 -12.64
CA MET A 55 -8.04 10.07 -11.67
C MET A 55 -8.95 11.28 -11.46
N LEU A 56 -9.51 11.38 -10.23
CA LEU A 56 -10.34 12.51 -9.81
C LEU A 56 -9.43 13.71 -9.54
N VAL A 57 -9.76 14.82 -10.17
CA VAL A 57 -9.03 16.07 -10.09
C VAL A 57 -9.99 17.26 -10.20
N GLN A 58 -9.54 18.44 -9.85
CA GLN A 58 -10.27 19.68 -10.16
C GLN A 58 -9.86 20.15 -11.57
N LEU A 59 -10.63 19.77 -12.61
CA LEU A 59 -10.30 20.06 -14.02
C LEU A 59 -10.20 21.56 -14.35
N LYS A 60 -10.74 22.42 -13.51
CA LYS A 60 -10.64 23.89 -13.63
C LYS A 60 -9.85 24.52 -12.48
N GLY A 61 -9.14 23.69 -11.71
CA GLY A 61 -8.36 24.12 -10.56
C GLY A 61 -7.00 24.72 -10.93
N PRO A 62 -6.40 25.47 -10.02
CA PRO A 62 -5.10 26.10 -10.25
C PRO A 62 -3.95 25.08 -10.38
N ASN A 63 -4.11 23.89 -9.79
CA ASN A 63 -3.08 22.84 -9.73
C ASN A 63 -3.25 21.75 -10.79
N LEU A 64 -4.19 21.89 -11.76
CA LEU A 64 -4.39 20.89 -12.81
C LEU A 64 -3.12 20.49 -13.55
N ALA A 65 -2.18 21.43 -13.73
CA ALA A 65 -0.91 21.14 -14.38
C ALA A 65 -0.09 20.08 -13.63
N VAL A 66 -0.19 19.99 -12.31
CA VAL A 66 0.47 18.96 -11.50
C VAL A 66 -0.21 17.60 -11.72
N ASP A 67 -1.53 17.55 -11.74
CA ASP A 67 -2.28 16.32 -12.04
C ASP A 67 -1.98 15.79 -13.44
N GLN A 68 -1.82 16.69 -14.42
CA GLN A 68 -1.39 16.32 -15.78
C GLN A 68 0.03 15.75 -15.81
N GLN A 69 0.95 16.27 -14.98
CA GLN A 69 2.30 15.70 -14.84
C GLN A 69 2.25 14.30 -14.23
N ILE A 70 1.41 14.08 -13.20
CA ILE A 70 1.20 12.75 -12.61
C ILE A 70 0.63 11.79 -13.66
N ALA A 71 -0.38 12.22 -14.43
CA ALA A 71 -0.99 11.41 -15.47
C ALA A 71 0.03 11.04 -16.58
N ALA A 72 0.89 11.99 -17.00
CA ALA A 72 1.95 11.74 -17.96
C ALA A 72 2.98 10.75 -17.40
N HIS A 73 3.45 10.95 -16.16
CA HIS A 73 4.39 10.04 -15.50
C HIS A 73 3.83 8.60 -15.44
N LEU A 74 2.57 8.43 -15.08
CA LEU A 74 1.92 7.13 -15.06
C LEU A 74 1.75 6.57 -16.48
N GLY A 75 1.47 7.43 -17.47
CA GLY A 75 1.43 7.06 -18.88
C GLY A 75 2.74 6.46 -19.38
N ASP A 76 3.87 7.08 -19.04
CA ASP A 76 5.22 6.59 -19.35
C ASP A 76 5.51 5.22 -18.69
N ARG A 77 4.83 4.91 -17.59
CA ARG A 77 4.89 3.63 -16.90
C ARG A 77 3.88 2.58 -17.42
N GLY A 78 3.14 2.91 -18.48
CA GLY A 78 2.21 2.01 -19.15
C GLY A 78 0.83 1.90 -18.46
N TYR A 79 0.38 2.96 -17.81
CA TYR A 79 -1.00 3.14 -17.37
C TYR A 79 -1.78 3.97 -18.40
N ALA A 80 -3.06 3.69 -18.58
CA ALA A 80 -3.96 4.55 -19.35
C ALA A 80 -4.75 5.44 -18.38
N VAL A 81 -4.31 6.68 -18.19
CA VAL A 81 -4.92 7.60 -17.22
C VAL A 81 -5.96 8.49 -17.88
N THR A 82 -7.15 8.55 -17.31
CA THR A 82 -8.21 9.49 -17.67
C THR A 82 -8.48 10.41 -16.48
N LEU A 83 -8.33 11.70 -16.66
CA LEU A 83 -8.71 12.70 -15.67
C LEU A 83 -10.23 12.89 -15.70
N ILE A 84 -10.87 12.84 -14.54
CA ILE A 84 -12.31 13.06 -14.36
C ILE A 84 -12.56 14.14 -13.32
N GLU A 85 -13.69 14.85 -13.44
CA GLU A 85 -14.03 15.94 -12.53
C GLU A 85 -14.29 15.43 -11.11
N GLN A 86 -13.94 16.22 -10.10
CA GLN A 86 -14.03 15.89 -8.67
C GLN A 86 -15.43 15.47 -8.21
N ASP A 87 -16.50 16.01 -8.81
CA ASP A 87 -17.90 15.68 -8.48
C ASP A 87 -18.47 14.53 -9.32
N ALA A 88 -17.64 13.88 -10.15
CA ALA A 88 -18.07 12.78 -10.97
C ALA A 88 -18.67 11.64 -10.14
N PRO A 89 -19.74 10.98 -10.63
CA PRO A 89 -20.28 9.80 -9.95
C PRO A 89 -19.32 8.61 -10.08
N VAL A 90 -19.42 7.64 -9.17
CA VAL A 90 -18.58 6.41 -9.19
C VAL A 90 -18.70 5.63 -10.50
N THR A 91 -19.79 5.79 -11.23
CA THR A 91 -19.99 5.18 -12.55
C THR A 91 -19.02 5.71 -13.61
N ALA A 92 -18.44 6.91 -13.41
CA ALA A 92 -17.40 7.44 -14.28
C ALA A 92 -16.13 6.59 -14.28
N ALA A 93 -15.90 5.79 -13.22
CA ALA A 93 -14.82 4.84 -13.13
C ALA A 93 -15.22 3.39 -13.49
N ALA A 94 -16.37 3.17 -14.15
CA ALA A 94 -16.86 1.82 -14.46
C ALA A 94 -15.82 0.98 -15.21
N GLU A 95 -15.12 1.59 -16.15
CA GLU A 95 -14.11 0.93 -16.97
C GLU A 95 -12.69 0.97 -16.38
N ALA A 96 -12.47 1.68 -15.27
CA ALA A 96 -11.17 1.77 -14.63
C ALA A 96 -10.83 0.50 -13.84
N ASP A 97 -9.54 0.15 -13.80
CA ASP A 97 -8.98 -0.93 -12.99
C ASP A 97 -8.44 -0.39 -11.65
N LEU A 98 -8.14 0.91 -11.59
CA LEU A 98 -7.66 1.65 -10.43
C LEU A 98 -8.28 3.05 -10.42
N VAL A 99 -8.57 3.57 -9.23
CA VAL A 99 -8.99 4.97 -9.03
C VAL A 99 -7.91 5.71 -8.25
N LEU A 100 -7.58 6.92 -8.69
CA LEU A 100 -6.77 7.87 -7.95
C LEU A 100 -7.64 9.07 -7.56
N ILE A 101 -7.44 9.61 -6.35
CA ILE A 101 -8.07 10.86 -5.90
C ILE A 101 -6.95 11.81 -5.50
N SER A 102 -6.81 12.89 -6.26
CA SER A 102 -5.80 13.92 -6.03
C SER A 102 -6.22 14.86 -4.90
N SER A 103 -5.26 15.43 -4.18
CA SER A 103 -5.52 16.50 -3.21
C SER A 103 -5.92 17.84 -3.86
N THR A 104 -5.84 17.94 -5.19
CA THR A 104 -6.34 19.13 -5.90
C THR A 104 -7.86 19.23 -5.89
N VAL A 105 -8.59 18.16 -5.53
CA VAL A 105 -10.03 18.15 -5.36
C VAL A 105 -10.43 18.92 -4.09
N SER A 106 -11.66 19.40 -4.05
CA SER A 106 -12.30 19.79 -2.80
C SER A 106 -13.02 18.58 -2.22
N ALA A 107 -12.62 18.12 -1.03
CA ALA A 107 -13.25 16.97 -0.37
C ALA A 107 -14.78 17.10 -0.30
N LYS A 108 -15.30 18.32 -0.09
CA LYS A 108 -16.74 18.62 -0.05
C LYS A 108 -17.45 18.42 -1.39
N ALA A 109 -16.72 18.47 -2.51
CA ALA A 109 -17.29 18.25 -3.84
C ALA A 109 -17.22 16.76 -4.25
N VAL A 110 -16.32 15.99 -3.67
CA VAL A 110 -16.19 14.56 -3.94
C VAL A 110 -17.36 13.81 -3.32
N ARG A 111 -17.98 12.92 -4.08
CA ARG A 111 -19.15 12.16 -3.62
C ARG A 111 -18.73 11.09 -2.60
N PRO A 112 -19.46 10.94 -1.48
CA PRO A 112 -19.10 9.96 -0.43
C PRO A 112 -19.28 8.49 -0.86
N ASP A 113 -19.99 8.22 -1.96
CA ASP A 113 -20.20 6.88 -2.49
C ASP A 113 -18.91 6.22 -3.05
N TRP A 114 -17.83 6.97 -3.29
CA TRP A 114 -16.51 6.44 -3.60
C TRP A 114 -15.97 5.48 -2.51
N ARG A 115 -16.41 5.64 -1.27
CA ARG A 115 -16.10 4.72 -0.17
C ARG A 115 -16.45 3.27 -0.49
N TYR A 116 -17.59 3.04 -1.15
CA TYR A 116 -18.14 1.72 -1.40
C TYR A 116 -17.68 1.10 -2.72
N LEU A 117 -16.89 1.83 -3.48
CA LEU A 117 -16.39 1.35 -4.77
C LEU A 117 -15.55 0.07 -4.59
N ALA A 118 -15.98 -1.03 -5.20
CA ALA A 118 -15.30 -2.33 -5.16
C ALA A 118 -14.13 -2.41 -6.17
N LYS A 119 -13.38 -1.32 -6.30
CA LYS A 119 -12.14 -1.22 -7.09
C LYS A 119 -11.01 -0.67 -6.23
N PRO A 120 -9.74 -1.00 -6.52
CA PRO A 120 -8.61 -0.40 -5.86
C PRO A 120 -8.65 1.12 -5.93
N LEU A 121 -8.29 1.79 -4.84
CA LEU A 121 -8.27 3.24 -4.75
C LEU A 121 -7.02 3.69 -4.00
N LEU A 122 -6.33 4.68 -4.54
CA LEU A 122 -5.24 5.39 -3.90
C LEU A 122 -5.58 6.88 -3.85
N THR A 123 -5.32 7.50 -2.71
CA THR A 123 -5.56 8.94 -2.53
C THR A 123 -4.38 9.60 -1.84
N TRP A 124 -4.25 10.90 -2.05
CA TRP A 124 -3.44 11.80 -1.25
C TRP A 124 -4.25 13.02 -0.79
N GLU A 125 -5.60 12.95 -0.92
CA GLU A 125 -6.51 13.93 -0.35
C GLU A 125 -6.77 13.58 1.11
N ASN A 126 -6.15 14.32 2.02
CA ASN A 126 -6.25 14.03 3.45
C ASN A 126 -7.65 14.35 4.01
N ASP A 127 -8.30 15.42 3.54
CA ASP A 127 -9.63 15.84 3.99
C ASP A 127 -10.78 14.92 3.51
N PHE A 128 -10.47 13.89 2.73
CA PHE A 128 -11.44 12.89 2.28
C PHE A 128 -11.20 11.49 2.92
N LEU A 129 -10.21 11.36 3.80
CA LEU A 129 -9.85 10.07 4.40
C LEU A 129 -10.94 9.52 5.33
N ASP A 130 -11.64 10.38 6.06
CA ASP A 130 -12.75 9.98 6.94
C ASP A 130 -13.99 9.58 6.15
N ASP A 131 -14.31 10.27 5.06
CA ASP A 131 -15.39 9.89 4.14
C ASP A 131 -15.14 8.52 3.51
N LEU A 132 -13.87 8.19 3.21
CA LEU A 132 -13.45 6.87 2.77
C LEU A 132 -13.37 5.82 3.90
N ALA A 133 -13.59 6.22 5.16
CA ALA A 133 -13.40 5.41 6.37
C ALA A 133 -11.96 4.87 6.53
N MET A 134 -10.99 5.53 5.98
CA MET A 134 -9.59 5.16 6.14
C MET A 134 -9.00 5.66 7.46
N THR A 135 -9.59 6.69 8.05
CA THR A 135 -9.24 7.29 9.36
C THR A 135 -10.48 7.68 10.14
N GLY A 136 -10.30 8.15 11.40
CA GLY A 136 -11.34 8.84 12.17
C GLY A 136 -11.68 10.21 11.57
N LYS A 137 -12.62 10.94 12.21
CA LYS A 137 -13.26 12.15 11.64
C LYS A 137 -12.66 13.48 12.05
N ARG A 138 -11.67 13.48 12.94
CA ARG A 138 -11.19 14.71 13.56
C ARG A 138 -10.00 15.26 12.77
N HIS A 139 -10.24 16.34 12.05
CA HIS A 139 -9.16 17.09 11.40
C HIS A 139 -8.06 17.47 12.42
N ASP A 140 -6.80 17.48 12.01
CA ASP A 140 -5.60 17.70 12.84
C ASP A 140 -5.35 16.67 13.95
N VAL A 141 -6.25 15.68 14.11
CA VAL A 141 -6.13 14.61 15.11
C VAL A 141 -6.07 13.23 14.45
N ASP A 142 -6.98 12.96 13.53
CA ASP A 142 -7.09 11.66 12.85
C ASP A 142 -6.55 11.72 11.41
N PHE A 143 -6.49 12.90 10.81
CA PHE A 143 -5.88 13.19 9.51
C PHE A 143 -5.53 14.67 9.41
N GLY A 144 -4.73 15.03 8.42
CA GLY A 144 -4.33 16.41 8.16
C GLY A 144 -3.02 16.49 7.37
N GLU A 145 -2.38 17.63 7.45
CA GLU A 145 -1.09 17.87 6.82
C GLU A 145 -0.03 18.38 7.79
N THR A 146 1.22 18.22 7.43
CA THR A 146 2.37 18.86 8.09
C THR A 146 2.95 19.86 7.11
N GLU A 147 2.87 21.16 7.43
CA GLU A 147 3.17 22.27 6.49
C GLU A 147 4.58 22.23 5.88
N LYS A 148 5.56 21.74 6.63
CA LYS A 148 6.99 21.81 6.24
C LYS A 148 7.69 20.51 6.63
N GLU A 149 7.65 19.53 5.74
CA GLU A 149 8.35 18.28 5.92
C GLU A 149 9.12 17.90 4.66
N ARG A 150 10.10 17.06 4.81
CA ARG A 150 10.93 16.55 3.72
C ARG A 150 11.15 15.05 3.82
N TYR A 151 11.07 14.51 5.04
CA TYR A 151 11.48 13.15 5.36
C TYR A 151 10.31 12.29 5.82
N LEU A 152 10.35 11.03 5.43
CA LEU A 152 9.56 9.97 6.04
C LEU A 152 10.44 9.08 6.90
N TRP A 153 9.81 8.38 7.84
CA TRP A 153 10.40 7.27 8.55
C TRP A 153 9.74 5.98 8.07
N ILE A 154 10.50 5.13 7.34
CA ILE A 154 10.03 3.83 6.88
C ILE A 154 9.96 2.88 8.08
N VAL A 155 8.75 2.43 8.43
CA VAL A 155 8.51 1.51 9.55
C VAL A 155 8.30 0.07 9.10
N ASN A 156 7.90 -0.15 7.84
CA ASN A 156 7.64 -1.47 7.27
C ASN A 156 8.38 -1.65 5.93
N ALA A 157 9.71 -1.77 6.01
CA ALA A 157 10.58 -1.95 4.85
C ALA A 157 10.29 -3.22 4.02
N PRO A 158 9.84 -4.36 4.60
CA PRO A 158 9.46 -5.55 3.82
C PRO A 158 8.23 -5.37 2.95
N HIS A 159 7.38 -4.38 3.22
CA HIS A 159 6.16 -4.19 2.44
C HIS A 159 6.49 -3.73 1.00
N PRO A 160 5.81 -4.25 -0.05
CA PRO A 160 6.09 -3.89 -1.44
C PRO A 160 6.03 -2.37 -1.72
N ILE A 161 5.16 -1.64 -1.03
CA ILE A 161 5.02 -0.17 -1.15
C ILE A 161 6.28 0.56 -0.65
N ALA A 162 7.10 -0.06 0.22
CA ALA A 162 8.38 0.54 0.64
C ALA A 162 9.42 0.62 -0.48
N ALA A 163 9.13 0.09 -1.67
CA ALA A 163 9.96 0.17 -2.87
C ALA A 163 11.40 -0.40 -2.69
N GLY A 164 11.60 -1.30 -1.72
CA GLY A 164 12.93 -1.83 -1.38
C GLY A 164 13.80 -0.87 -0.57
N LEU A 165 13.26 0.27 -0.14
CA LEU A 165 13.97 1.20 0.73
C LEU A 165 14.15 0.59 2.13
N PRO A 166 15.29 0.84 2.80
CA PRO A 166 15.55 0.34 4.14
C PRO A 166 14.66 1.05 5.17
N ALA A 167 14.46 0.41 6.32
CA ALA A 167 13.83 1.05 7.47
C ALA A 167 14.64 2.26 7.94
N GLY A 168 13.95 3.26 8.44
CA GLY A 168 14.56 4.51 8.93
C GLY A 168 14.22 5.73 8.07
N THR A 169 15.04 6.77 8.20
CA THR A 169 14.83 8.06 7.56
C THR A 169 15.05 7.98 6.05
N THR A 170 14.10 8.52 5.29
CA THR A 170 14.18 8.63 3.83
C THR A 170 13.74 10.03 3.41
N ASP A 171 14.54 10.72 2.61
CA ASP A 171 14.16 12.00 2.02
C ASP A 171 13.24 11.78 0.82
N VAL A 172 12.01 12.27 0.89
CA VAL A 172 11.01 12.08 -0.17
C VAL A 172 10.76 13.34 -0.98
N TYR A 173 11.08 14.50 -0.43
CA TYR A 173 11.04 15.77 -1.14
C TYR A 173 12.44 16.36 -1.31
N ARG A 174 12.68 17.06 -2.43
CA ARG A 174 13.93 17.80 -2.66
C ARG A 174 14.04 19.03 -1.76
N LYS A 175 12.91 19.65 -1.44
CA LYS A 175 12.76 20.79 -0.53
C LYS A 175 11.60 20.53 0.41
N GLN A 176 11.62 21.13 1.59
CA GLN A 176 10.48 21.07 2.51
C GLN A 176 9.20 21.54 1.83
N ALA A 177 8.11 20.81 2.03
CA ALA A 177 6.80 21.07 1.46
C ALA A 177 5.71 20.49 2.36
N PRO A 178 4.44 20.82 2.13
CA PRO A 178 3.33 20.16 2.82
C PRO A 178 3.33 18.64 2.59
N MET A 179 2.90 17.90 3.61
CA MET A 179 2.86 16.44 3.58
C MET A 179 1.59 15.95 4.25
N SER A 180 0.76 15.26 3.51
CA SER A 180 -0.48 14.66 3.99
C SER A 180 -0.23 13.44 4.87
N TRP A 181 -1.06 13.26 5.89
CA TRP A 181 -1.00 12.11 6.82
C TRP A 181 -2.39 11.72 7.33
N GLY A 182 -2.48 10.50 7.87
CA GLY A 182 -3.67 10.02 8.56
C GLY A 182 -3.30 9.10 9.73
N LYS A 183 -4.27 8.84 10.63
CA LYS A 183 -4.23 7.79 11.65
C LYS A 183 -5.16 6.66 11.20
N PRO A 184 -4.62 5.65 10.53
CA PRO A 184 -5.44 4.57 10.00
C PRO A 184 -6.00 3.67 11.09
N GLY A 185 -7.10 2.98 10.79
CA GLY A 185 -7.65 1.91 11.63
C GLY A 185 -6.71 0.70 11.73
N LEU A 186 -7.00 -0.20 12.67
CA LEU A 186 -6.13 -1.31 13.05
C LEU A 186 -5.83 -2.33 11.94
N GLY A 187 -6.66 -2.41 10.93
CA GLY A 187 -6.45 -3.31 9.78
C GLY A 187 -5.47 -2.79 8.73
N ALA A 188 -4.92 -1.58 8.91
CA ALA A 188 -3.96 -1.02 7.98
C ALA A 188 -2.55 -1.57 8.19
N ALA A 189 -1.82 -1.70 7.09
CA ALA A 189 -0.37 -1.74 7.10
C ALA A 189 0.16 -0.30 7.01
N THR A 190 0.82 0.20 8.04
CA THR A 190 1.57 1.45 8.00
C THR A 190 2.93 1.17 7.40
N ILE A 191 3.28 1.85 6.30
CA ILE A 191 4.56 1.68 5.59
C ILE A 191 5.55 2.75 6.06
N ALA A 192 5.10 4.00 6.17
CA ALA A 192 5.93 5.09 6.60
C ALA A 192 5.13 6.12 7.40
N THR A 193 5.80 6.76 8.35
CA THR A 193 5.26 7.88 9.13
C THR A 193 6.00 9.17 8.78
N VAL A 194 5.40 10.31 9.11
CA VAL A 194 6.08 11.60 9.09
C VAL A 194 7.28 11.53 10.02
N TYR A 195 8.44 12.04 9.60
CA TYR A 195 9.66 11.98 10.39
C TYR A 195 9.48 12.62 11.78
N GLY A 196 9.86 11.87 12.82
CA GLY A 196 9.69 12.32 14.21
C GLY A 196 8.26 12.35 14.74
N GLN A 197 7.25 11.91 13.95
CA GLN A 197 5.83 11.94 14.31
C GLN A 197 5.20 10.56 14.09
N PRO A 198 5.48 9.57 14.96
CA PRO A 198 5.10 8.17 14.73
C PRO A 198 3.58 7.93 14.66
N ASP A 199 2.78 8.84 15.19
CA ASP A 199 1.31 8.77 15.13
C ASP A 199 0.73 9.23 13.79
N LYS A 200 1.54 9.85 12.94
CA LYS A 200 1.12 10.37 11.64
C LYS A 200 1.61 9.45 10.53
N ALA A 201 0.77 8.52 10.11
CA ALA A 201 1.07 7.65 8.98
C ALA A 201 0.92 8.44 7.67
N ALA A 202 2.02 8.65 6.97
CA ALA A 202 2.06 9.36 5.70
C ALA A 202 1.94 8.42 4.49
N LEU A 203 2.19 7.13 4.69
CA LEU A 203 2.02 6.09 3.68
C LEU A 203 1.48 4.83 4.37
N PHE A 204 0.23 4.48 4.08
CA PHE A 204 -0.42 3.31 4.65
C PHE A 204 -1.40 2.68 3.66
N ALA A 205 -1.73 1.42 3.89
CA ALA A 205 -2.58 0.66 2.99
C ALA A 205 -3.48 -0.33 3.74
N TYR A 206 -4.62 -0.63 3.13
CA TYR A 206 -5.52 -1.70 3.51
C TYR A 206 -5.62 -2.72 2.39
N GLU A 207 -5.47 -3.98 2.70
CA GLU A 207 -5.85 -5.06 1.80
C GLU A 207 -7.38 -5.16 1.69
N ARG A 208 -7.88 -5.76 0.61
CA ARG A 208 -9.31 -6.06 0.49
C ARG A 208 -9.79 -6.88 1.70
N GLY A 209 -10.88 -6.45 2.32
CA GLY A 209 -11.47 -7.10 3.50
C GLY A 209 -10.80 -6.74 4.82
N ALA A 210 -9.75 -5.92 4.83
CA ALA A 210 -9.17 -5.40 6.06
C ALA A 210 -10.15 -4.46 6.78
N THR A 211 -10.15 -4.48 8.11
CA THR A 211 -10.97 -3.58 8.92
C THR A 211 -10.42 -2.17 8.85
N MET A 212 -11.21 -1.27 8.32
CA MET A 212 -10.97 0.18 8.30
C MET A 212 -11.59 0.84 9.53
N ASP A 213 -11.62 2.16 9.58
CA ASP A 213 -12.33 2.89 10.63
C ASP A 213 -13.86 2.65 10.57
N TYR A 214 -14.58 2.97 11.65
CA TYR A 214 -16.02 2.70 11.82
C TYR A 214 -16.42 1.24 11.56
N GLU A 215 -15.53 0.29 11.87
CA GLU A 215 -15.76 -1.15 11.69
C GLU A 215 -16.16 -1.55 10.26
N SER A 216 -15.84 -0.70 9.29
CA SER A 216 -16.07 -0.99 7.88
C SER A 216 -14.96 -1.85 7.29
N LEU A 217 -15.29 -2.65 6.27
CA LEU A 217 -14.31 -3.46 5.56
C LEU A 217 -13.89 -2.79 4.26
N ALA A 218 -12.62 -2.83 3.95
CA ALA A 218 -12.09 -2.33 2.68
C ALA A 218 -12.70 -3.13 1.51
N PRO A 219 -13.50 -2.51 0.62
CA PRO A 219 -14.14 -3.23 -0.48
C PRO A 219 -13.15 -3.70 -1.54
N ALA A 220 -11.99 -3.05 -1.63
CA ALA A 220 -10.81 -3.40 -2.40
C ALA A 220 -9.59 -2.76 -1.72
N ARG A 221 -8.38 -2.91 -2.29
CA ARG A 221 -7.19 -2.22 -1.78
C ARG A 221 -7.42 -0.72 -1.65
N ARG A 222 -6.98 -0.15 -0.55
CA ARG A 222 -7.00 1.29 -0.26
C ARG A 222 -5.61 1.73 0.12
N VAL A 223 -5.14 2.82 -0.47
CA VAL A 223 -3.81 3.38 -0.19
C VAL A 223 -3.94 4.87 0.06
N MET A 224 -3.27 5.35 1.10
CA MET A 224 -3.00 6.77 1.31
C MET A 224 -1.52 7.03 1.04
N CYS A 225 -1.22 8.09 0.28
CA CYS A 225 0.11 8.53 -0.08
C CYS A 225 0.34 9.97 0.41
N PHE A 226 1.56 10.28 0.78
CA PHE A 226 1.99 11.49 1.48
C PHE A 226 1.98 12.79 0.67
N LEU A 227 1.57 12.76 -0.59
CA LEU A 227 1.58 13.95 -1.46
C LEU A 227 0.62 15.03 -0.97
N ASP A 228 0.80 16.23 -1.51
CA ASP A 228 -0.09 17.37 -1.41
C ASP A 228 -0.22 18.03 -2.79
N ASN A 229 -1.03 19.08 -2.90
CA ASN A 229 -1.52 19.73 -4.11
C ASN A 229 -0.48 19.95 -5.22
N ASP A 230 0.72 20.39 -4.85
CA ASP A 230 1.77 20.78 -5.81
C ASP A 230 3.09 20.06 -5.56
N THR A 231 3.11 19.02 -4.70
CA THR A 231 4.35 18.42 -4.23
C THR A 231 4.94 17.36 -5.15
N PHE A 232 4.19 16.83 -6.11
CA PHE A 232 4.69 15.81 -7.03
C PHE A 232 5.96 16.25 -7.79
N PRO A 233 6.07 17.46 -8.34
CA PRO A 233 7.30 17.92 -9.00
C PRO A 233 8.50 18.06 -8.05
N ASN A 234 8.25 18.14 -6.74
CA ASN A 234 9.26 18.24 -5.70
C ASN A 234 9.77 16.90 -5.16
N LEU A 235 9.22 15.78 -5.66
CA LEU A 235 9.66 14.46 -5.23
C LEU A 235 11.13 14.21 -5.50
N SER A 236 11.82 13.61 -4.54
CA SER A 236 13.13 12.99 -4.70
C SER A 236 13.02 11.68 -5.47
N ALA A 237 14.14 11.04 -5.79
CA ALA A 237 14.14 9.71 -6.38
C ALA A 237 13.44 8.67 -5.47
N ALA A 238 13.65 8.75 -4.15
CA ALA A 238 12.98 7.87 -3.19
C ALA A 238 11.48 8.16 -3.10
N GLY A 239 11.09 9.45 -3.13
CA GLY A 239 9.68 9.84 -3.16
C GLY A 239 8.94 9.32 -4.40
N ILE A 240 9.56 9.43 -5.59
CA ILE A 240 9.02 8.84 -6.82
C ILE A 240 8.90 7.31 -6.69
N ALA A 241 9.93 6.63 -6.18
CA ALA A 241 9.90 5.17 -6.02
C ALA A 241 8.78 4.70 -5.08
N LEU A 242 8.52 5.43 -3.98
CA LEU A 242 7.41 5.13 -3.07
C LEU A 242 6.05 5.36 -3.72
N PHE A 243 5.88 6.48 -4.42
CA PHE A 243 4.65 6.77 -5.16
C PHE A 243 4.37 5.70 -6.21
N ASP A 244 5.36 5.36 -7.01
CA ASP A 244 5.28 4.33 -8.05
C ASP A 244 4.92 2.96 -7.46
N ALA A 245 5.57 2.58 -6.36
CA ALA A 245 5.31 1.32 -5.68
C ALA A 245 3.90 1.27 -5.07
N ALA A 246 3.40 2.40 -4.56
CA ALA A 246 2.05 2.52 -4.04
C ALA A 246 1.00 2.31 -5.15
N VAL A 247 1.20 2.95 -6.30
CA VAL A 247 0.32 2.80 -7.48
C VAL A 247 0.38 1.36 -8.02
N ASP A 248 1.58 0.79 -8.19
CA ASP A 248 1.76 -0.59 -8.67
C ASP A 248 1.07 -1.59 -7.74
N TRP A 249 1.26 -1.43 -6.42
CA TRP A 249 0.64 -2.30 -5.44
C TRP A 249 -0.89 -2.16 -5.44
N ALA A 250 -1.42 -0.95 -5.46
CA ALA A 250 -2.86 -0.73 -5.55
C ALA A 250 -3.44 -1.40 -6.80
N ALA A 251 -2.77 -1.25 -7.95
CA ALA A 251 -3.17 -1.84 -9.22
C ALA A 251 -3.00 -3.37 -9.31
N GLY A 252 -2.37 -4.00 -8.30
CA GLY A 252 -2.07 -5.44 -8.33
C GLY A 252 -0.95 -5.85 -9.28
N ARG A 253 -0.05 -4.92 -9.62
CA ARG A 253 1.17 -5.19 -10.42
C ARG A 253 2.33 -5.71 -9.57
N ARG A 254 2.21 -5.67 -8.22
CA ARG A 254 3.18 -6.14 -7.22
C ARG A 254 2.50 -6.92 -6.11
#